data_cb3e07585f7a1fad5cfc6ceb93732343
#
_entry.id   cb3e07585f7a1fad5cfc6ceb93732343
#
_cell.length_a   1.000
_cell.length_b   1.000
_cell.length_c   1.000
_cell.angle_alpha   90.00
_cell.angle_beta   90.00
_cell.angle_gamma   90.00
#
_symmetry.space_group_name_H-M   'P 1'
#
loop_
_entity.id
_entity.type
_entity.pdbx_description
1 polymer ?
#
loop_
_entity_poly.entity_id
_entity_poly.type
_entity_poly.pdbx_seq_one_letter_code
_entity_poly.pdbx_strand_id
1 'polypeptide(L)'
;MAFLVFQLQAPLAAWGDTAVGEYRGSHNWPGESALVGLLGAALGIRREDDAAHMALSRGYGFAVGVLSQGALLRDYHTAQVPGRAALKKRPHATRRDELAVPKDELHTILSTRDYRQNVGYLIAVQPLVDAPHDLP
;
A
#
# COMPACT_ATOMS: atom_id res chain seq x y z
N MET A 1 -13.60 17.37 -22.14
CA MET A 1 -13.43 16.57 -20.92
C MET A 1 -11.95 16.21 -20.85
N ALA A 2 -11.24 16.65 -19.84
CA ALA A 2 -9.79 16.40 -19.70
C ALA A 2 -9.56 15.11 -18.90
N PHE A 3 -8.54 14.35 -19.28
CA PHE A 3 -8.08 13.16 -18.56
C PHE A 3 -6.58 13.28 -18.34
N LEU A 4 -6.13 12.97 -17.14
CA LEU A 4 -4.71 12.68 -16.91
C LEU A 4 -4.46 11.20 -17.20
N VAL A 5 -3.56 10.93 -18.14
CA VAL A 5 -3.18 9.54 -18.47
C VAL A 5 -1.70 9.36 -18.21
N PHE A 6 -1.35 8.32 -17.45
CA PHE A 6 0.04 7.99 -17.18
C PHE A 6 0.26 6.48 -17.14
N GLN A 7 1.51 6.08 -17.36
CA GLN A 7 1.93 4.69 -17.24
C GLN A 7 2.52 4.44 -15.86
N LEU A 8 2.05 3.37 -15.21
CA LEU A 8 2.57 2.89 -13.94
C LEU A 8 3.29 1.56 -14.16
N GLN A 9 4.60 1.55 -13.94
CA GLN A 9 5.43 0.36 -14.07
C GLN A 9 6.23 0.12 -12.81
N ALA A 10 6.38 -1.15 -12.43
CA ALA A 10 7.21 -1.53 -11.31
C ALA A 10 7.84 -2.92 -11.51
N PRO A 11 9.12 -3.08 -11.14
CA PRO A 11 9.74 -4.40 -11.11
C PRO A 11 9.14 -5.29 -10.02
N LEU A 12 8.60 -4.69 -8.95
CA LEU A 12 7.91 -5.36 -7.86
C LEU A 12 6.78 -4.47 -7.34
N ALA A 13 5.57 -5.02 -7.24
CA ALA A 13 4.39 -4.33 -6.72
C ALA A 13 3.58 -5.22 -5.80
N ALA A 14 2.84 -4.61 -4.87
CA ALA A 14 1.83 -5.26 -4.06
C ALA A 14 0.57 -4.37 -4.02
N TRP A 15 -0.51 -4.87 -4.57
CA TRP A 15 -1.82 -4.23 -4.57
C TRP A 15 -2.68 -4.92 -3.54
N GLY A 16 -2.61 -4.44 -2.29
CA GLY A 16 -3.16 -5.11 -1.12
C GLY A 16 -4.58 -5.61 -1.31
N ASP A 17 -4.78 -6.88 -1.04
CA ASP A 17 -6.07 -7.53 -0.93
C ASP A 17 -6.47 -7.65 0.55
N THR A 18 -7.70 -8.10 0.81
CA THR A 18 -8.17 -8.34 2.17
C THR A 18 -7.27 -9.35 2.86
N ALA A 19 -6.69 -8.93 4.00
CA ALA A 19 -5.83 -9.80 4.78
C ALA A 19 -6.66 -10.82 5.57
N VAL A 20 -6.38 -12.11 5.39
CA VAL A 20 -7.04 -13.19 6.11
C VAL A 20 -5.98 -14.00 6.86
N GLY A 21 -6.03 -13.99 8.19
CA GLY A 21 -5.05 -14.69 9.03
C GLY A 21 -3.61 -14.22 8.73
N GLU A 22 -2.75 -15.15 8.32
CA GLU A 22 -1.35 -14.92 7.99
C GLU A 22 -1.13 -14.59 6.51
N TYR A 23 -2.18 -14.62 5.69
CA TYR A 23 -2.09 -14.38 4.25
C TYR A 23 -2.30 -12.91 3.90
N ARG A 24 -1.40 -12.39 3.06
CA ARG A 24 -1.42 -11.03 2.51
C ARG A 24 -1.36 -11.13 1.00
N GLY A 25 -2.54 -11.20 0.39
CA GLY A 25 -2.70 -11.27 -1.06
C GLY A 25 -2.40 -9.97 -1.77
N SER A 26 -2.26 -10.05 -3.09
CA SER A 26 -2.13 -8.90 -3.98
C SER A 26 -3.07 -9.06 -5.15
N HIS A 27 -3.87 -8.02 -5.42
CA HIS A 27 -4.65 -7.94 -6.66
C HIS A 27 -3.76 -7.90 -7.90
N ASN A 28 -4.37 -8.13 -9.06
CA ASN A 28 -3.66 -8.10 -10.36
C ASN A 28 -3.46 -6.68 -10.90
N TRP A 29 -4.13 -5.69 -10.31
CA TRP A 29 -4.07 -4.27 -10.68
C TRP A 29 -4.22 -3.38 -9.45
N PRO A 30 -3.75 -2.12 -9.51
CA PRO A 30 -3.94 -1.17 -8.43
C PRO A 30 -5.43 -0.85 -8.23
N GLY A 31 -5.92 -1.00 -7.01
CA GLY A 31 -7.24 -0.53 -6.63
C GLY A 31 -7.29 0.99 -6.46
N GLU A 32 -8.49 1.55 -6.36
CA GLU A 32 -8.71 3.00 -6.21
C GLU A 32 -7.93 3.58 -5.04
N SER A 33 -7.96 2.93 -3.87
CA SER A 33 -7.22 3.40 -2.68
C SER A 33 -5.72 3.49 -2.89
N ALA A 34 -5.13 2.60 -3.69
CA ALA A 34 -3.72 2.65 -4.03
C ALA A 34 -3.41 3.83 -4.95
N LEU A 35 -4.29 4.11 -5.93
CA LEU A 35 -4.14 5.24 -6.85
C LEU A 35 -4.36 6.58 -6.14
N VAL A 36 -5.36 6.69 -5.28
CA VAL A 36 -5.58 7.87 -4.42
C VAL A 36 -4.37 8.11 -3.51
N GLY A 37 -3.83 7.06 -2.90
CA GLY A 37 -2.63 7.16 -2.08
C GLY A 37 -1.40 7.61 -2.87
N LEU A 38 -1.23 7.13 -4.11
CA LEU A 38 -0.14 7.54 -5.00
C LEU A 38 -0.26 9.03 -5.38
N LEU A 39 -1.44 9.49 -5.76
CA LEU A 39 -1.71 10.89 -6.07
C LEU A 39 -1.53 11.78 -4.83
N GLY A 40 -2.06 11.35 -3.67
CA GLY A 40 -1.88 12.06 -2.41
C GLY A 40 -0.40 12.23 -2.04
N ALA A 41 0.40 11.17 -2.23
CA ALA A 41 1.85 11.23 -2.00
C ALA A 41 2.54 12.21 -2.99
N ALA A 42 2.15 12.20 -4.27
CA ALA A 42 2.68 13.13 -5.26
C ALA A 42 2.34 14.60 -4.96
N LEU A 43 1.18 14.84 -4.37
CA LEU A 43 0.72 16.18 -3.93
C LEU A 43 1.27 16.58 -2.55
N GLY A 44 2.01 15.71 -1.85
CA GLY A 44 2.53 15.96 -0.52
C GLY A 44 1.48 15.92 0.59
N ILE A 45 0.32 15.30 0.35
CA ILE A 45 -0.74 15.13 1.34
C ILE A 45 -0.26 14.14 2.41
N ARG A 46 -0.35 14.54 3.65
CA ARG A 46 0.05 13.70 4.77
C ARG A 46 -0.97 12.60 5.04
N ARG A 47 -0.50 11.48 5.57
CA ARG A 47 -1.36 10.31 5.84
C ARG A 47 -2.49 10.60 6.83
N GLU A 48 -2.28 11.51 7.77
CA GLU A 48 -3.24 11.95 8.78
C GLU A 48 -4.29 12.95 8.27
N ASP A 49 -4.16 13.43 7.03
CA ASP A 49 -5.12 14.35 6.42
C ASP A 49 -6.25 13.58 5.72
N ASP A 50 -7.13 13.02 6.52
CA ASP A 50 -8.28 12.24 6.03
C ASP A 50 -9.21 13.07 5.13
N ALA A 51 -9.33 14.37 5.38
CA ALA A 51 -10.19 15.24 4.59
C ALA A 51 -9.67 15.40 3.16
N ALA A 52 -8.37 15.62 2.99
CA ALA A 52 -7.74 15.72 1.68
C ALA A 52 -7.79 14.39 0.91
N HIS A 53 -7.53 13.26 1.58
CA HIS A 53 -7.65 11.93 0.95
C HIS A 53 -9.07 11.63 0.52
N MET A 54 -10.07 12.00 1.32
CA MET A 54 -11.47 11.82 0.98
C MET A 54 -11.89 12.71 -0.19
N ALA A 55 -11.37 13.95 -0.28
CA ALA A 55 -11.59 14.84 -1.43
C ALA A 55 -11.03 14.26 -2.73
N LEU A 56 -9.82 13.67 -2.69
CA LEU A 56 -9.25 12.96 -3.85
C LEU A 56 -10.10 11.77 -4.27
N SER A 57 -10.53 10.93 -3.34
CA SER A 57 -11.34 9.74 -3.65
C SER A 57 -12.71 10.09 -4.25
N ARG A 58 -13.33 11.17 -3.80
CA ARG A 58 -14.63 11.62 -4.31
C ARG A 58 -14.53 12.46 -5.58
N GLY A 59 -13.41 13.16 -5.74
CA GLY A 59 -13.23 14.14 -6.81
C GLY A 59 -12.73 13.53 -8.12
N TYR A 60 -12.25 12.29 -8.12
CA TYR A 60 -11.69 11.67 -9.34
C TYR A 60 -12.22 10.26 -9.57
N GLY A 61 -12.51 9.97 -10.84
CA GLY A 61 -12.74 8.60 -11.33
C GLY A 61 -11.45 8.02 -11.89
N PHE A 62 -11.27 6.71 -11.74
CA PHE A 62 -10.08 5.99 -12.19
C PHE A 62 -10.43 4.88 -13.15
N ALA A 63 -9.62 4.73 -14.20
CA ALA A 63 -9.64 3.56 -15.06
C ALA A 63 -8.24 2.96 -15.15
N VAL A 64 -8.16 1.63 -15.15
CA VAL A 64 -6.90 0.89 -15.19
C VAL A 64 -6.89 -0.03 -16.41
N GLY A 65 -6.01 0.24 -17.35
CA GLY A 65 -5.64 -0.65 -18.44
C GLY A 65 -4.47 -1.53 -18.01
N VAL A 66 -4.63 -2.84 -18.06
CA VAL A 66 -3.57 -3.79 -17.69
C VAL A 66 -2.71 -4.09 -18.91
N LEU A 67 -1.47 -3.58 -18.94
CA LEU A 67 -0.48 -3.86 -19.98
C LEU A 67 0.28 -5.16 -19.68
N SER A 68 0.60 -5.37 -18.41
CA SER A 68 1.23 -6.59 -17.90
C SER A 68 0.79 -6.85 -16.46
N GLN A 69 0.24 -8.03 -16.20
CA GLN A 69 -0.08 -8.49 -14.84
C GLN A 69 1.18 -8.94 -14.08
N GLY A 70 2.28 -9.11 -14.80
CA GLY A 70 3.50 -9.66 -14.26
C GLY A 70 3.38 -11.11 -13.78
N ALA A 71 4.42 -11.59 -13.12
CA ALA A 71 4.46 -12.90 -12.50
C ALA A 71 4.17 -12.80 -10.99
N LEU A 72 3.48 -13.79 -10.44
CA LEU A 72 3.28 -13.89 -9.00
C LEU A 72 4.59 -14.30 -8.32
N LEU A 73 5.01 -13.54 -7.33
CA LEU A 73 6.06 -13.89 -6.37
C LEU A 73 5.42 -14.06 -5.01
N ARG A 74 5.47 -15.27 -4.47
CA ARG A 74 5.01 -15.56 -3.11
C ARG A 74 6.17 -15.64 -2.17
N ASP A 75 6.18 -14.77 -1.16
CA ASP A 75 7.17 -14.70 -0.11
C ASP A 75 6.62 -15.33 1.18
N TYR A 76 7.41 -16.21 1.78
CA TYR A 76 7.17 -16.74 3.11
C TYR A 76 7.96 -15.92 4.13
N HIS A 77 7.29 -14.97 4.71
CA HIS A 77 7.90 -13.95 5.55
C HIS A 77 7.80 -14.29 7.03
N THR A 78 8.93 -14.22 7.72
CA THR A 78 9.01 -14.40 9.18
C THR A 78 9.44 -13.10 9.85
N ALA A 79 8.81 -12.75 10.95
CA ALA A 79 9.19 -11.60 11.77
C ALA A 79 9.17 -11.99 13.24
N GLN A 80 10.20 -11.58 13.98
CA GLN A 80 10.22 -11.74 15.43
C GLN A 80 9.50 -10.55 16.07
N VAL A 81 8.68 -10.82 17.08
CA VAL A 81 7.98 -9.80 17.87
C VAL A 81 8.07 -10.16 19.35
N PRO A 82 8.27 -9.17 20.22
CA PRO A 82 8.22 -9.43 21.66
C PRO A 82 6.77 -9.62 22.12
N GLY A 83 6.60 -10.40 23.18
CA GLY A 83 5.30 -10.51 23.84
C GLY A 83 4.83 -9.16 24.42
N ARG A 84 3.52 -8.97 24.53
CA ARG A 84 2.95 -7.71 25.07
C ARG A 84 3.47 -7.35 26.46
N ALA A 85 3.78 -8.34 27.28
CA ALA A 85 4.33 -8.12 28.62
C ALA A 85 5.76 -7.54 28.57
N ALA A 86 6.56 -8.00 27.63
CA ALA A 86 7.94 -7.55 27.43
C ALA A 86 8.04 -6.09 26.95
N LEU A 87 7.00 -5.57 26.30
CA LEU A 87 6.94 -4.19 25.81
C LEU A 87 6.51 -3.17 26.89
N LYS A 88 5.94 -3.63 28.02
CA LYS A 88 5.47 -2.71 29.05
C LYS A 88 6.62 -1.91 29.64
N LYS A 89 6.42 -0.58 29.74
CA LYS A 89 7.36 0.37 30.37
C LYS A 89 8.74 0.45 29.70
N ARG A 90 8.86 0.07 28.42
CA ARG A 90 10.09 0.18 27.65
C ARG A 90 9.90 1.13 26.48
N PRO A 91 10.94 1.93 26.12
CA PRO A 91 10.93 2.65 24.87
C PRO A 91 11.00 1.64 23.70
N HIS A 92 10.17 1.82 22.69
CA HIS A 92 10.16 1.02 21.45
C HIS A 92 9.86 1.90 20.23
N ALA A 93 10.56 3.03 20.18
CA ALA A 93 10.42 3.98 19.07
C ALA A 93 11.01 3.42 17.75
N THR A 94 11.97 2.52 17.86
CA THR A 94 12.61 1.87 16.71
C THR A 94 12.45 0.35 16.79
N ARG A 95 12.59 -0.33 15.65
CA ARG A 95 12.59 -1.80 15.59
C ARG A 95 13.69 -2.42 16.45
N ARG A 96 14.84 -1.74 16.55
CA ARG A 96 15.94 -2.16 17.41
C ARG A 96 15.55 -2.15 18.88
N ASP A 97 14.87 -1.08 19.33
CA ASP A 97 14.42 -0.98 20.72
C ASP A 97 13.35 -2.03 21.03
N GLU A 98 12.43 -2.26 20.10
CA GLU A 98 11.38 -3.26 20.21
C GLU A 98 11.97 -4.68 20.40
N LEU A 99 13.00 -5.03 19.62
CA LEU A 99 13.64 -6.34 19.67
C LEU A 99 14.71 -6.50 20.77
N ALA A 100 15.03 -5.45 21.52
CA ALA A 100 16.02 -5.49 22.60
C ALA A 100 15.48 -6.16 23.88
N VAL A 101 14.89 -7.36 23.75
CA VAL A 101 14.39 -8.23 24.82
C VAL A 101 15.15 -9.56 24.80
N PRO A 102 15.12 -10.36 25.88
CA PRO A 102 15.64 -11.72 25.86
C PRO A 102 15.04 -12.57 24.72
N LYS A 103 15.84 -13.48 24.16
CA LYS A 103 15.41 -14.28 22.99
C LYS A 103 14.20 -15.18 23.27
N ASP A 104 14.05 -15.63 24.48
CA ASP A 104 12.93 -16.44 24.96
C ASP A 104 11.61 -15.65 25.06
N GLU A 105 11.68 -14.33 25.07
CA GLU A 105 10.52 -13.45 25.01
C GLU A 105 10.12 -13.04 23.57
N LEU A 106 10.91 -13.48 22.57
CA LEU A 106 10.63 -13.24 21.17
C LEU A 106 9.80 -14.37 20.56
N HIS A 107 8.67 -14.01 19.96
CA HIS A 107 7.82 -14.92 19.21
C HIS A 107 8.02 -14.71 17.72
N THR A 108 7.97 -15.77 16.94
CA THR A 108 8.02 -15.68 15.47
C THR A 108 6.60 -15.62 14.92
N ILE A 109 6.31 -14.54 14.19
CA ILE A 109 5.09 -14.42 13.40
C ILE A 109 5.43 -14.82 11.97
N LEU A 110 4.57 -15.65 11.39
CA LEU A 110 4.67 -16.10 10.02
C LEU A 110 3.62 -15.37 9.17
N SER A 111 3.98 -15.01 7.94
CA SER A 111 3.01 -14.52 6.97
C SER A 111 3.43 -14.90 5.55
N THR A 112 2.43 -15.27 4.74
CA THR A 112 2.58 -15.44 3.31
C THR A 112 2.17 -14.15 2.62
N ARG A 113 3.05 -13.58 1.79
CA ARG A 113 2.86 -12.30 1.11
C ARG A 113 2.99 -12.48 -0.39
N ASP A 114 2.02 -12.00 -1.12
CA ASP A 114 2.03 -12.03 -2.58
C ASP A 114 2.47 -10.69 -3.15
N TYR A 115 3.37 -10.76 -4.12
CA TYR A 115 3.84 -9.65 -4.92
C TYR A 115 3.66 -9.95 -6.39
N ARG A 116 3.66 -8.91 -7.23
CA ARG A 116 3.67 -8.99 -8.68
C ARG A 116 4.98 -8.46 -9.21
N GLN A 117 5.66 -9.24 -10.08
CA GLN A 117 6.93 -8.85 -10.70
C GLN A 117 6.69 -8.38 -12.13
N ASN A 118 7.40 -7.30 -12.54
CA ASN A 118 7.35 -6.77 -13.90
C ASN A 118 5.92 -6.39 -14.35
N VAL A 119 5.24 -5.64 -13.51
CA VAL A 119 3.88 -5.14 -13.79
C VAL A 119 3.92 -3.88 -14.66
N GLY A 120 2.86 -3.68 -15.45
CA GLY A 120 2.65 -2.47 -16.23
C GLY A 120 1.18 -2.15 -16.38
N TYR A 121 0.81 -0.90 -16.13
CA TYR A 121 -0.57 -0.41 -16.21
C TYR A 121 -0.62 0.94 -16.91
N LEU A 122 -1.72 1.19 -17.60
CA LEU A 122 -2.10 2.51 -18.08
C LEU A 122 -3.21 3.03 -17.17
N ILE A 123 -2.97 4.14 -16.50
CA ILE A 123 -3.92 4.75 -15.58
C ILE A 123 -4.53 5.96 -16.24
N ALA A 124 -5.86 6.06 -16.24
CA ALA A 124 -6.58 7.26 -16.62
C ALA A 124 -7.34 7.81 -15.41
N VAL A 125 -7.17 9.09 -15.15
CA VAL A 125 -7.82 9.83 -14.06
C VAL A 125 -8.74 10.87 -14.70
N GLN A 126 -10.01 10.85 -14.30
CA GLN A 126 -11.03 11.79 -14.76
C GLN A 126 -11.47 12.68 -13.61
N PRO A 127 -11.44 14.02 -13.74
CA PRO A 127 -12.03 14.88 -12.74
C PRO A 127 -13.56 14.73 -12.75
N LEU A 128 -14.13 14.62 -11.57
CA LEU A 128 -15.57 14.67 -11.32
C LEU A 128 -15.97 16.10 -10.91
N VAL A 129 -17.24 16.34 -10.61
CA VAL A 129 -17.78 17.68 -10.30
C VAL A 129 -17.05 18.32 -9.12
N ASP A 130 -16.67 17.50 -8.11
CA ASP A 130 -16.03 17.97 -6.88
C ASP A 130 -14.52 17.77 -6.87
N ALA A 131 -13.88 17.71 -8.03
CA ALA A 131 -12.42 17.53 -8.13
C ALA A 131 -11.69 18.67 -7.40
N PRO A 132 -10.82 18.36 -6.40
CA PRO A 132 -10.15 19.40 -5.61
C PRO A 132 -9.05 20.14 -6.38
N HIS A 133 -8.55 19.58 -7.48
CA HIS A 133 -7.50 20.16 -8.32
C HIS A 133 -7.84 19.97 -9.79
N ASP A 134 -7.48 20.94 -10.61
CA ASP A 134 -7.53 20.80 -12.06
C ASP A 134 -6.46 19.80 -12.52
N LEU A 135 -6.80 19.01 -13.54
CA LEU A 135 -5.81 18.15 -14.18
C LEU A 135 -5.01 18.96 -15.22
N PRO A 136 -3.71 18.69 -15.35
CA PRO A 136 -2.85 19.36 -16.33
C PRO A 136 -3.25 19.04 -17.77
#